data_e53c9986f07bece35758e6925f5a20c8
#
_entry.id   e53c9986f07bece35758e6925f5a20c8
#
_cell.length_a   1.000
_cell.length_b   1.000
_cell.length_c   1.000
_cell.angle_alpha   90.00
_cell.angle_beta   90.00
_cell.angle_gamma   90.00
#
_symmetry.space_group_name_H-M   'P 1'
#
loop_
_entity.id
_entity.type
_entity.pdbx_description
1 polymer ?
#
loop_
_entity_poly.entity_id
_entity_poly.type
_entity_poly.pdbx_seq_one_letter_code
_entity_poly.pdbx_strand_id
1 'polypeptide(L)'
;MRNHGAMTASENPATENPATDGGSLVDRTNYEGATFERANFKGATIRFSDVSGMTMRSVDVGGLDIDSHDLAFGSLFVNGVDVVPLVEAELNRQFPGRELQKATTPQGLREGWVAVQAAWQHTVDDTPAPLVDARVPHEWSLAQTLRHLVLATDAWLRSAILQVPAPFHEIGQLFTGAEAMGVDASAFRDDVPFDEVLRVRAERQQMVTTFLDEVTQETLAEPRNDPWGDEDWHPSVGDCVRVILEEEWAHLRYIRRDLALLTQQS
;
A
#
# COMPACT_ATOMS: atom_id res chain seq x y z
N MET A 1 34.99 36.33 44.66
CA MET A 1 35.07 36.68 43.23
C MET A 1 35.07 35.39 42.40
N ARG A 2 33.98 34.96 41.87
CA ARG A 2 33.89 33.96 40.78
C ARG A 2 32.73 34.40 39.89
N ASN A 3 33.06 34.64 38.64
CA ASN A 3 32.24 35.11 37.56
C ASN A 3 31.18 34.09 37.18
N HIS A 4 29.91 34.47 37.16
CA HIS A 4 28.83 33.72 36.54
C HIS A 4 28.79 34.09 35.05
N GLY A 5 29.25 33.19 34.19
CA GLY A 5 29.03 33.26 32.77
C GLY A 5 27.55 32.95 32.46
N ALA A 6 26.90 33.90 31.84
CA ALA A 6 25.55 33.74 31.29
C ALA A 6 25.59 32.73 30.14
N MET A 7 24.84 31.63 30.26
CA MET A 7 24.52 30.75 29.14
C MET A 7 23.53 31.48 28.23
N THR A 8 24.00 31.84 27.06
CA THR A 8 23.15 32.34 25.97
C THR A 8 22.21 31.22 25.53
N ALA A 9 20.93 31.47 25.60
CA ALA A 9 19.91 30.62 25.00
C ALA A 9 20.19 30.46 23.51
N SER A 10 20.33 29.20 23.06
CA SER A 10 20.33 28.86 21.66
C SER A 10 19.00 29.27 21.05
N GLU A 11 19.03 30.27 20.19
CA GLU A 11 17.89 30.62 19.35
C GLU A 11 17.61 29.44 18.46
N ASN A 12 16.47 28.77 18.68
CA ASN A 12 15.87 27.82 17.77
C ASN A 12 15.52 28.61 16.50
N PRO A 13 16.01 28.24 15.28
CA PRO A 13 15.62 28.94 14.09
C PRO A 13 14.11 28.79 13.93
N ALA A 14 13.42 29.94 14.03
CA ALA A 14 12.01 30.03 13.73
C ALA A 14 11.81 29.42 12.32
N THR A 15 11.17 28.27 12.27
CA THR A 15 10.70 27.69 11.04
C THR A 15 9.80 28.69 10.37
N GLU A 16 10.24 29.27 9.27
CA GLU A 16 9.39 30.07 8.40
C GLU A 16 8.16 29.19 8.09
N ASN A 17 6.99 29.74 8.32
CA ASN A 17 5.71 29.09 8.09
C ASN A 17 5.59 28.86 6.58
N PRO A 18 5.70 27.63 6.07
CA PRO A 18 5.63 27.41 4.63
C PRO A 18 4.21 27.69 4.17
N ALA A 19 4.11 28.73 3.38
CA ALA A 19 3.09 29.08 2.42
C ALA A 19 1.62 28.75 2.71
N THR A 20 0.86 29.80 2.77
CA THR A 20 -0.61 29.83 2.81
C THR A 20 -1.28 29.67 1.42
N ASP A 21 -0.59 29.18 0.40
CA ASP A 21 -1.11 29.12 -0.98
C ASP A 21 -1.43 27.70 -1.52
N GLY A 22 -1.61 26.70 -0.64
CA GLY A 22 -2.05 25.37 -1.07
C GLY A 22 -1.01 24.57 -1.86
N GLY A 23 0.25 24.95 -1.83
CA GLY A 23 1.34 24.24 -2.48
C GLY A 23 1.60 22.87 -1.84
N SER A 24 1.85 21.86 -2.68
CA SER A 24 2.31 20.53 -2.24
C SER A 24 3.74 20.64 -1.70
N LEU A 25 3.98 20.27 -0.45
CA LEU A 25 5.32 20.05 0.08
C LEU A 25 5.78 18.65 -0.38
N VAL A 26 6.45 18.58 -1.52
CA VAL A 26 6.92 17.32 -2.14
C VAL A 26 8.35 16.98 -1.71
N ASP A 27 8.95 17.76 -0.83
CA ASP A 27 10.30 17.51 -0.37
C ASP A 27 10.30 16.57 0.85
N ARG A 28 11.31 15.69 0.95
CA ARG A 28 11.52 14.79 2.10
C ARG A 28 11.91 15.62 3.33
N THR A 29 10.98 16.44 3.82
CA THR A 29 11.20 17.22 5.03
C THR A 29 11.05 16.29 6.23
N ASN A 30 12.10 16.19 7.04
CA ASN A 30 12.07 15.40 8.27
C ASN A 30 11.52 16.28 9.41
N TYR A 31 10.35 15.88 9.92
CA TYR A 31 9.71 16.49 11.10
C TYR A 31 9.79 15.58 12.34
N GLU A 32 10.66 14.59 12.35
CA GLU A 32 10.85 13.70 13.51
C GLU A 32 11.11 14.52 14.79
N GLY A 33 10.35 14.22 15.83
CA GLY A 33 10.44 14.91 17.11
C GLY A 33 9.88 16.34 17.13
N ALA A 34 9.35 16.85 16.01
CA ALA A 34 8.78 18.20 15.96
C ALA A 34 7.49 18.31 16.79
N THR A 35 7.26 19.49 17.38
CA THR A 35 6.02 19.85 18.08
C THR A 35 5.31 20.95 17.32
N PHE A 36 4.03 20.69 16.97
CA PHE A 36 3.15 21.70 16.37
C PHE A 36 2.11 22.12 17.39
N GLU A 37 2.15 23.38 17.83
CA GLU A 37 1.17 23.93 18.72
C GLU A 37 0.33 25.03 18.03
N ARG A 38 -1.00 24.96 18.24
CA ARG A 38 -1.95 25.92 17.65
C ARG A 38 -1.89 25.97 16.10
N ALA A 39 -1.39 24.92 15.48
CA ALA A 39 -1.33 24.79 14.03
C ALA A 39 -2.72 24.45 13.46
N ASN A 40 -2.99 24.93 12.24
CA ASN A 40 -4.20 24.59 11.51
C ASN A 40 -3.86 23.68 10.32
N PHE A 41 -4.19 22.41 10.45
CA PHE A 41 -4.03 21.40 9.38
C PHE A 41 -5.35 21.05 8.68
N LYS A 42 -6.40 21.88 8.84
CA LYS A 42 -7.69 21.64 8.20
C LYS A 42 -7.54 21.53 6.69
N GLY A 43 -7.98 20.41 6.12
CA GLY A 43 -7.89 20.12 4.69
C GLY A 43 -6.48 19.74 4.21
N ALA A 44 -5.49 19.60 5.11
CA ALA A 44 -4.20 19.07 4.71
C ALA A 44 -4.28 17.60 4.32
N THR A 45 -3.46 17.21 3.34
CA THR A 45 -3.28 15.80 2.92
C THR A 45 -1.84 15.41 3.20
N ILE A 46 -1.65 14.29 3.91
CA ILE A 46 -0.35 13.65 4.15
C ILE A 46 -0.35 12.35 3.35
N ARG A 47 0.64 12.17 2.47
CA ARG A 47 0.73 10.99 1.60
C ARG A 47 2.17 10.48 1.58
N PHE A 48 2.36 9.17 1.44
CA PHE A 48 3.67 8.52 1.33
C PHE A 48 4.62 8.95 2.46
N SER A 49 4.09 9.04 3.67
CA SER A 49 4.79 9.59 4.83
C SER A 49 4.69 8.65 6.02
N ASP A 50 5.76 8.57 6.78
CA ASP A 50 5.77 7.86 8.06
C ASP A 50 5.28 8.80 9.17
N VAL A 51 4.18 8.43 9.81
CA VAL A 51 3.61 9.11 10.97
C VAL A 51 3.62 8.21 12.22
N SER A 52 4.42 7.14 12.22
CA SER A 52 4.57 6.23 13.35
C SER A 52 4.98 6.99 14.61
N GLY A 53 4.36 6.66 15.74
CA GLY A 53 4.62 7.32 17.01
C GLY A 53 4.07 8.74 17.12
N MET A 54 3.39 9.29 16.09
CA MET A 54 2.76 10.60 16.14
C MET A 54 1.72 10.65 17.26
N THR A 55 1.74 11.74 18.02
CA THR A 55 0.78 11.98 19.11
C THR A 55 0.00 13.26 18.84
N MET A 56 -1.33 13.16 18.80
CA MET A 56 -2.25 14.30 18.72
C MET A 56 -3.02 14.44 20.04
N ARG A 57 -3.00 15.61 20.67
CA ARG A 57 -3.69 15.90 21.92
C ARG A 57 -4.46 17.21 21.79
N SER A 58 -5.69 17.21 22.28
CA SER A 58 -6.57 18.41 22.26
C SER A 58 -6.74 18.97 20.85
N VAL A 59 -6.93 18.10 19.88
CA VAL A 59 -7.12 18.42 18.45
C VAL A 59 -8.57 18.21 18.04
N ASP A 60 -9.02 19.00 17.06
CA ASP A 60 -10.28 18.75 16.35
C ASP A 60 -9.98 17.81 15.18
N VAL A 61 -10.66 16.65 15.14
CA VAL A 61 -10.46 15.61 14.14
C VAL A 61 -11.69 15.39 13.26
N GLY A 62 -12.64 16.31 13.26
CA GLY A 62 -13.85 16.18 12.45
C GLY A 62 -13.52 15.99 10.96
N GLY A 63 -13.88 14.83 10.38
CA GLY A 63 -13.59 14.49 8.99
C GLY A 63 -12.15 14.02 8.72
N LEU A 64 -11.38 13.67 9.76
CA LEU A 64 -10.07 13.01 9.58
C LEU A 64 -10.29 11.64 8.96
N ASP A 65 -9.61 11.37 7.87
CA ASP A 65 -9.55 10.09 7.19
C ASP A 65 -8.11 9.56 7.21
N ILE A 66 -7.93 8.31 7.67
CA ILE A 66 -6.64 7.65 7.76
C ILE A 66 -6.72 6.34 6.98
N ASP A 67 -5.88 6.21 5.97
CA ASP A 67 -5.70 4.99 5.22
C ASP A 67 -4.24 4.51 5.36
N SER A 68 -4.05 3.25 5.77
CA SER A 68 -2.75 2.63 5.96
C SER A 68 -2.79 1.20 5.45
N HIS A 69 -1.78 0.79 4.69
CA HIS A 69 -1.64 -0.58 4.19
C HIS A 69 -1.20 -1.56 5.28
N ASP A 70 -0.46 -1.09 6.27
CA ASP A 70 0.14 -1.89 7.35
C ASP A 70 -0.54 -1.73 8.71
N LEU A 71 -1.73 -1.09 8.76
CA LEU A 71 -2.46 -0.84 10.01
C LEU A 71 -2.64 -2.10 10.86
N ALA A 72 -2.85 -3.25 10.22
CA ALA A 72 -3.07 -4.53 10.88
C ALA A 72 -1.86 -5.07 11.67
N PHE A 73 -0.67 -4.53 11.43
CA PHE A 73 0.59 -4.92 12.11
C PHE A 73 0.99 -3.95 13.21
N GLY A 74 0.25 -2.85 13.38
CA GLY A 74 0.53 -1.81 14.35
C GLY A 74 -0.56 -1.64 15.39
N SER A 75 -0.64 -0.44 15.95
CA SER A 75 -1.70 0.00 16.85
C SER A 75 -2.10 1.43 16.53
N LEU A 76 -3.40 1.72 16.62
CA LEU A 76 -3.94 3.07 16.46
C LEU A 76 -4.85 3.37 17.65
N PHE A 77 -4.45 4.35 18.48
CA PHE A 77 -5.24 4.72 19.65
C PHE A 77 -6.08 5.97 19.39
N VAL A 78 -7.38 5.85 19.55
CA VAL A 78 -8.32 6.98 19.56
C VAL A 78 -8.92 7.09 20.97
N ASN A 79 -8.68 8.20 21.64
CA ASN A 79 -9.11 8.46 23.02
C ASN A 79 -8.72 7.31 23.99
N GLY A 80 -7.55 6.71 23.79
CA GLY A 80 -7.03 5.63 24.63
C GLY A 80 -7.54 4.21 24.27
N VAL A 81 -8.38 4.09 23.24
CA VAL A 81 -8.87 2.80 22.74
C VAL A 81 -8.07 2.40 21.52
N ASP A 82 -7.49 1.20 21.50
CA ASP A 82 -6.93 0.63 20.28
C ASP A 82 -8.07 0.26 19.33
N VAL A 83 -8.11 0.93 18.18
CA VAL A 83 -9.19 0.74 17.19
C VAL A 83 -8.82 -0.25 16.09
N VAL A 84 -7.58 -0.71 16.01
CA VAL A 84 -7.14 -1.67 14.97
C VAL A 84 -8.00 -2.94 14.97
N PRO A 85 -8.28 -3.59 16.10
CA PRO A 85 -9.14 -4.78 16.10
C PRO A 85 -10.56 -4.52 15.59
N LEU A 86 -11.09 -3.32 15.83
CA LEU A 86 -12.43 -2.93 15.37
C LEU A 86 -12.44 -2.70 13.84
N VAL A 87 -11.41 -2.03 13.34
CA VAL A 87 -11.24 -1.79 11.90
C VAL A 87 -11.04 -3.12 11.17
N GLU A 88 -10.18 -4.00 11.66
CA GLU A 88 -9.94 -5.33 11.08
C GLU A 88 -11.22 -6.17 11.03
N ALA A 89 -11.99 -6.21 12.12
CA ALA A 89 -13.26 -6.94 12.17
C ALA A 89 -14.27 -6.41 11.14
N GLU A 90 -14.36 -5.09 11.00
CA GLU A 90 -15.26 -4.47 10.01
C GLU A 90 -14.80 -4.71 8.59
N LEU A 91 -13.50 -4.59 8.30
CA LEU A 91 -12.95 -4.91 6.97
C LEU A 91 -13.20 -6.38 6.59
N ASN A 92 -13.01 -7.32 7.50
CA ASN A 92 -13.30 -8.74 7.24
C ASN A 92 -14.80 -8.99 7.02
N ARG A 93 -15.67 -8.20 7.66
CA ARG A 93 -17.12 -8.27 7.40
C ARG A 93 -17.49 -7.71 6.02
N GLN A 94 -16.83 -6.63 5.58
CA GLN A 94 -17.08 -6.01 4.26
C GLN A 94 -16.47 -6.82 3.12
N PHE A 95 -15.35 -7.50 3.37
CA PHE A 95 -14.58 -8.27 2.41
C PHE A 95 -14.45 -9.73 2.90
N PRO A 96 -15.49 -10.56 2.70
CA PRO A 96 -15.47 -11.96 3.13
C PRO A 96 -14.29 -12.73 2.54
N GLY A 97 -13.55 -13.45 3.37
CA GLY A 97 -12.33 -14.17 3.00
C GLY A 97 -11.04 -13.35 3.15
N ARG A 98 -11.12 -12.05 3.46
CA ARG A 98 -9.94 -11.20 3.67
C ARG A 98 -9.09 -11.68 4.84
N GLU A 99 -9.68 -12.23 5.88
CA GLU A 99 -8.97 -12.80 7.03
C GLU A 99 -7.96 -13.89 6.64
N LEU A 100 -8.18 -14.57 5.50
CA LEU A 100 -7.29 -15.61 4.99
C LEU A 100 -5.99 -15.06 4.41
N GLN A 101 -5.84 -13.75 4.21
CA GLN A 101 -4.54 -13.15 3.86
C GLN A 101 -3.46 -13.46 4.91
N LYS A 102 -3.86 -13.73 6.16
CA LYS A 102 -2.97 -14.11 7.28
C LYS A 102 -2.79 -15.63 7.42
N ALA A 103 -3.30 -16.43 6.49
CA ALA A 103 -3.17 -17.88 6.54
C ALA A 103 -1.71 -18.33 6.48
N THR A 104 -1.40 -19.41 7.20
CA THR A 104 -0.04 -19.97 7.28
C THR A 104 0.05 -21.39 6.73
N THR A 105 -1.05 -21.90 6.20
CA THR A 105 -1.12 -23.24 5.59
C THR A 105 -1.37 -23.16 4.10
N PRO A 106 -0.89 -24.14 3.30
CA PRO A 106 -1.16 -24.18 1.86
C PRO A 106 -2.65 -24.11 1.52
N GLN A 107 -3.49 -24.80 2.28
CA GLN A 107 -4.94 -24.78 2.09
C GLN A 107 -5.54 -23.39 2.36
N GLY A 108 -5.19 -22.76 3.48
CA GLY A 108 -5.73 -21.44 3.82
C GLY A 108 -5.29 -20.37 2.81
N LEU A 109 -4.04 -20.43 2.30
CA LEU A 109 -3.54 -19.53 1.26
C LEU A 109 -4.30 -19.73 -0.07
N ARG A 110 -4.59 -20.99 -0.46
CA ARG A 110 -5.44 -21.28 -1.65
C ARG A 110 -6.85 -20.72 -1.49
N GLU A 111 -7.48 -20.96 -0.34
CA GLU A 111 -8.82 -20.44 -0.05
C GLU A 111 -8.85 -18.91 -0.07
N GLY A 112 -7.84 -18.24 0.51
CA GLY A 112 -7.68 -16.79 0.48
C GLY A 112 -7.50 -16.25 -0.94
N TRP A 113 -6.70 -16.94 -1.75
CA TRP A 113 -6.51 -16.59 -3.16
C TRP A 113 -7.81 -16.68 -3.96
N VAL A 114 -8.54 -17.79 -3.84
CA VAL A 114 -9.83 -17.97 -4.51
C VAL A 114 -10.82 -16.87 -4.10
N ALA A 115 -10.88 -16.55 -2.80
CA ALA A 115 -11.80 -15.52 -2.31
C ALA A 115 -11.49 -14.13 -2.90
N VAL A 116 -10.22 -13.71 -2.91
CA VAL A 116 -9.86 -12.40 -3.43
C VAL A 116 -10.01 -12.32 -4.96
N GLN A 117 -9.71 -13.39 -5.69
CA GLN A 117 -9.90 -13.39 -7.14
C GLN A 117 -11.39 -13.33 -7.54
N ALA A 118 -12.27 -13.99 -6.79
CA ALA A 118 -13.71 -13.86 -6.99
C ALA A 118 -14.20 -12.42 -6.73
N ALA A 119 -13.67 -11.76 -5.71
CA ALA A 119 -14.00 -10.37 -5.40
C ALA A 119 -13.49 -9.39 -6.48
N TRP A 120 -12.30 -9.63 -7.04
CA TRP A 120 -11.78 -8.88 -8.19
C TRP A 120 -12.60 -9.06 -9.44
N GLN A 121 -12.94 -10.32 -9.79
CA GLN A 121 -13.76 -10.61 -10.97
C GLN A 121 -15.07 -9.82 -10.91
N HIS A 122 -15.75 -9.83 -9.76
CA HIS A 122 -16.97 -9.07 -9.55
C HIS A 122 -16.77 -7.57 -9.74
N THR A 123 -15.65 -7.03 -9.21
CA THR A 123 -15.34 -5.60 -9.32
C THR A 123 -15.07 -5.20 -10.77
N VAL A 124 -14.34 -6.04 -11.53
CA VAL A 124 -14.07 -5.78 -12.96
C VAL A 124 -15.33 -5.86 -13.79
N ASP A 125 -16.16 -6.90 -13.58
CA ASP A 125 -17.40 -7.11 -14.33
C ASP A 125 -18.43 -6.00 -14.09
N ASP A 126 -18.50 -5.47 -12.87
CA ASP A 126 -19.42 -4.41 -12.48
C ASP A 126 -18.95 -3.00 -12.88
N THR A 127 -17.68 -2.85 -13.30
CA THR A 127 -17.13 -1.53 -13.63
C THR A 127 -17.53 -1.12 -15.05
N PRO A 128 -18.29 -0.04 -15.24
CA PRO A 128 -18.61 0.48 -16.57
C PRO A 128 -17.35 0.90 -17.33
N ALA A 129 -17.30 0.62 -18.64
CA ALA A 129 -16.14 0.92 -19.50
C ALA A 129 -15.60 2.37 -19.36
N PRO A 130 -16.40 3.44 -19.22
CA PRO A 130 -15.88 4.79 -19.03
C PRO A 130 -15.15 5.00 -17.70
N LEU A 131 -15.36 4.15 -16.69
CA LEU A 131 -14.73 4.27 -15.38
C LEU A 131 -13.42 3.48 -15.26
N VAL A 132 -13.07 2.65 -16.25
CA VAL A 132 -11.87 1.82 -16.21
C VAL A 132 -10.59 2.65 -16.08
N ASP A 133 -10.51 3.77 -16.80
CA ASP A 133 -9.38 4.70 -16.79
C ASP A 133 -9.65 5.98 -15.98
N ALA A 134 -10.87 6.13 -15.45
CA ALA A 134 -11.23 7.27 -14.60
C ALA A 134 -10.49 7.19 -13.25
N ARG A 135 -10.12 8.37 -12.72
CA ARG A 135 -9.36 8.47 -11.47
C ARG A 135 -9.94 9.50 -10.51
N VAL A 136 -9.93 9.18 -9.25
CA VAL A 136 -9.94 10.19 -8.19
C VAL A 136 -8.58 10.92 -8.21
N PRO A 137 -8.51 12.24 -7.97
CA PRO A 137 -7.24 12.96 -7.93
C PRO A 137 -6.21 12.26 -7.03
N HIS A 138 -5.02 12.05 -7.56
CA HIS A 138 -3.89 11.38 -6.91
C HIS A 138 -4.04 9.87 -6.62
N GLU A 139 -5.12 9.24 -7.07
CA GLU A 139 -5.32 7.79 -6.98
C GLU A 139 -5.13 7.12 -8.35
N TRP A 140 -4.94 5.82 -8.37
CA TRP A 140 -4.87 5.03 -9.59
C TRP A 140 -6.26 4.71 -10.15
N SER A 141 -6.36 4.57 -11.46
CA SER A 141 -7.54 4.00 -12.11
C SER A 141 -7.61 2.48 -11.88
N LEU A 142 -8.75 1.86 -12.22
CA LEU A 142 -8.86 0.40 -12.22
C LEU A 142 -7.76 -0.24 -13.09
N ALA A 143 -7.55 0.27 -14.30
CA ALA A 143 -6.53 -0.25 -15.21
C ALA A 143 -5.12 -0.16 -14.60
N GLN A 144 -4.77 0.98 -14.01
CA GLN A 144 -3.46 1.18 -13.34
C GLN A 144 -3.32 0.26 -12.11
N THR A 145 -4.37 0.09 -11.33
CA THR A 145 -4.38 -0.79 -10.16
C THR A 145 -4.14 -2.26 -10.57
N LEU A 146 -4.81 -2.74 -11.62
CA LEU A 146 -4.58 -4.11 -12.11
C LEU A 146 -3.18 -4.29 -12.69
N ARG A 147 -2.60 -3.28 -13.32
CA ARG A 147 -1.21 -3.27 -13.77
C ARG A 147 -0.23 -3.33 -12.60
N HIS A 148 -0.54 -2.64 -11.49
CA HIS A 148 0.26 -2.73 -10.28
C HIS A 148 0.23 -4.13 -9.67
N LEU A 149 -0.91 -4.80 -9.67
CA LEU A 149 -1.00 -6.18 -9.21
C LEU A 149 -0.25 -7.18 -10.11
N VAL A 150 -0.06 -6.87 -11.41
CA VAL A 150 0.88 -7.61 -12.26
C VAL A 150 2.31 -7.40 -11.75
N LEU A 151 2.72 -6.16 -11.47
CA LEU A 151 4.05 -5.85 -10.93
C LEU A 151 4.29 -6.54 -9.58
N ALA A 152 3.32 -6.47 -8.66
CA ALA A 152 3.41 -7.10 -7.35
C ALA A 152 3.57 -8.64 -7.46
N THR A 153 2.79 -9.27 -8.34
CA THR A 153 2.95 -10.71 -8.61
C THR A 153 4.31 -11.02 -9.24
N ASP A 154 4.80 -10.19 -10.14
CA ASP A 154 6.12 -10.36 -10.75
C ASP A 154 7.24 -10.20 -9.71
N ALA A 155 7.12 -9.27 -8.77
CA ALA A 155 8.08 -9.12 -7.69
C ALA A 155 8.06 -10.33 -6.73
N TRP A 156 6.90 -10.64 -6.18
CA TRP A 156 6.82 -11.60 -5.08
C TRP A 156 6.80 -13.06 -5.53
N LEU A 157 6.10 -13.39 -6.63
CA LEU A 157 6.10 -14.75 -7.15
C LEU A 157 7.28 -14.98 -8.09
N ARG A 158 7.43 -14.19 -9.16
CA ARG A 158 8.40 -14.48 -10.21
C ARG A 158 9.83 -14.18 -9.78
N SER A 159 10.08 -13.03 -9.13
CA SER A 159 11.42 -12.68 -8.66
C SER A 159 11.78 -13.42 -7.38
N ALA A 160 11.05 -13.18 -6.28
CA ALA A 160 11.44 -13.70 -4.97
C ALA A 160 11.30 -15.23 -4.87
N ILE A 161 10.15 -15.81 -5.25
CA ILE A 161 9.87 -17.24 -5.08
C ILE A 161 10.50 -18.06 -6.21
N LEU A 162 10.18 -17.76 -7.48
CA LEU A 162 10.57 -18.56 -8.64
C LEU A 162 11.94 -18.19 -9.21
N GLN A 163 12.53 -17.07 -8.78
CA GLN A 163 13.85 -16.57 -9.17
C GLN A 163 14.03 -16.48 -10.70
N VAL A 164 12.97 -16.03 -11.39
CA VAL A 164 12.98 -15.89 -12.85
C VAL A 164 13.91 -14.74 -13.25
N PRO A 165 14.86 -14.94 -14.17
CA PRO A 165 15.61 -13.83 -14.74
C PRO A 165 14.67 -12.85 -15.49
N ALA A 166 14.84 -11.54 -15.29
CA ALA A 166 13.97 -10.50 -15.85
C ALA A 166 12.47 -10.78 -15.53
N PRO A 167 12.08 -10.72 -14.26
CA PRO A 167 10.75 -11.16 -13.83
C PRO A 167 9.63 -10.20 -14.24
N PHE A 168 9.93 -8.91 -14.40
CA PHE A 168 8.91 -7.88 -14.60
C PHE A 168 8.38 -7.80 -16.03
N HIS A 169 7.07 -7.73 -16.16
CA HIS A 169 6.39 -7.50 -17.43
C HIS A 169 6.30 -5.99 -17.70
N GLU A 170 6.48 -5.58 -18.95
CA GLU A 170 6.50 -4.17 -19.37
C GLU A 170 5.21 -3.38 -19.10
N ILE A 171 4.08 -4.06 -18.87
CA ILE A 171 2.82 -3.39 -18.51
C ILE A 171 2.71 -3.05 -17.02
N GLY A 172 3.63 -3.48 -16.17
CA GLY A 172 3.59 -3.23 -14.73
C GLY A 172 3.42 -1.75 -14.42
N GLN A 173 2.57 -1.41 -13.42
CA GLN A 173 2.46 -0.03 -12.93
C GLN A 173 3.41 0.16 -11.76
N LEU A 174 4.36 1.06 -11.92
CA LEU A 174 5.30 1.41 -10.86
C LEU A 174 4.62 2.24 -9.77
N PHE A 175 5.04 2.04 -8.55
CA PHE A 175 4.66 2.85 -7.40
C PHE A 175 5.65 4.03 -7.22
N THR A 176 5.22 5.05 -6.48
CA THR A 176 6.07 6.22 -6.19
C THR A 176 7.30 5.79 -5.39
N GLY A 177 8.47 6.10 -5.94
CA GLY A 177 9.76 5.75 -5.32
C GLY A 177 10.41 4.47 -5.85
N ALA A 178 9.78 3.72 -6.77
CA ALA A 178 10.36 2.50 -7.35
C ALA A 178 11.73 2.73 -8.01
N GLU A 179 11.95 3.88 -8.65
CA GLU A 179 13.25 4.25 -9.24
C GLU A 179 14.36 4.38 -8.19
N ALA A 180 14.01 4.86 -6.98
CA ALA A 180 14.96 4.94 -5.87
C ALA A 180 15.39 3.56 -5.35
N MET A 181 14.62 2.52 -5.68
CA MET A 181 14.92 1.11 -5.40
C MET A 181 15.63 0.42 -6.57
N GLY A 182 16.09 1.20 -7.57
CA GLY A 182 16.85 0.69 -8.71
C GLY A 182 16.00 0.13 -9.85
N VAL A 183 14.70 0.36 -9.86
CA VAL A 183 13.82 -0.06 -10.96
C VAL A 183 14.01 0.89 -12.15
N ASP A 184 14.31 0.34 -13.33
CA ASP A 184 14.38 1.11 -14.57
C ASP A 184 12.96 1.40 -15.10
N ALA A 185 12.46 2.61 -14.85
CA ALA A 185 11.13 3.02 -15.30
C ALA A 185 10.95 2.97 -16.81
N SER A 186 12.03 3.11 -17.59
CA SER A 186 11.97 3.07 -19.07
C SER A 186 11.60 1.68 -19.63
N ALA A 187 11.69 0.63 -18.81
CA ALA A 187 11.28 -0.71 -19.17
C ALA A 187 9.75 -0.92 -19.12
N PHE A 188 8.99 0.07 -18.63
CA PHE A 188 7.55 -0.04 -18.45
C PHE A 188 6.78 0.88 -19.39
N ARG A 189 5.63 0.39 -19.88
CA ARG A 189 4.76 1.13 -20.81
C ARG A 189 3.69 1.90 -20.04
N ASP A 190 3.43 3.14 -20.45
CA ASP A 190 2.34 3.95 -19.88
C ASP A 190 1.00 3.69 -20.58
N ASP A 191 1.01 3.58 -21.89
CA ASP A 191 -0.19 3.35 -22.70
C ASP A 191 -0.39 1.86 -22.95
N VAL A 192 -1.32 1.26 -22.20
CA VAL A 192 -1.62 -0.17 -22.26
C VAL A 192 -3.13 -0.35 -22.39
N PRO A 193 -3.61 -0.97 -23.49
CA PRO A 193 -5.02 -1.29 -23.66
C PRO A 193 -5.57 -2.18 -22.52
N PHE A 194 -6.79 -1.91 -22.08
CA PHE A 194 -7.36 -2.63 -20.92
C PHE A 194 -7.52 -4.14 -21.15
N ASP A 195 -7.81 -4.56 -22.37
CA ASP A 195 -7.87 -5.98 -22.73
C ASP A 195 -6.50 -6.67 -22.62
N GLU A 196 -5.41 -5.96 -22.94
CA GLU A 196 -4.05 -6.45 -22.70
C GLU A 196 -3.76 -6.55 -21.20
N VAL A 197 -4.19 -5.57 -20.39
CA VAL A 197 -4.07 -5.62 -18.93
C VAL A 197 -4.76 -6.86 -18.38
N LEU A 198 -6.00 -7.11 -18.77
CA LEU A 198 -6.77 -8.27 -18.32
C LEU A 198 -6.11 -9.60 -18.73
N ARG A 199 -5.59 -9.68 -19.96
CA ARG A 199 -4.90 -10.90 -20.44
C ARG A 199 -3.65 -11.20 -19.62
N VAL A 200 -2.76 -10.22 -19.42
CA VAL A 200 -1.53 -10.42 -18.64
C VAL A 200 -1.86 -10.69 -17.16
N ARG A 201 -2.87 -9.99 -16.63
CA ARG A 201 -3.36 -10.25 -15.27
C ARG A 201 -3.83 -11.69 -15.10
N ALA A 202 -4.61 -12.22 -16.05
CA ALA A 202 -5.08 -13.62 -16.03
C ALA A 202 -3.92 -14.62 -16.05
N GLU A 203 -2.86 -14.34 -16.82
CA GLU A 203 -1.64 -15.16 -16.81
C GLU A 203 -0.98 -15.19 -15.43
N ARG A 204 -0.88 -14.03 -14.74
CA ARG A 204 -0.32 -13.95 -13.39
C ARG A 204 -1.18 -14.66 -12.35
N GLN A 205 -2.50 -14.50 -12.45
CA GLN A 205 -3.45 -15.22 -11.60
C GLN A 205 -3.30 -16.74 -11.73
N GLN A 206 -3.16 -17.23 -12.96
CA GLN A 206 -2.95 -18.67 -13.22
C GLN A 206 -1.61 -19.14 -12.64
N MET A 207 -0.54 -18.32 -12.72
CA MET A 207 0.76 -18.69 -12.14
C MET A 207 0.67 -18.82 -10.61
N VAL A 208 0.00 -17.89 -9.92
CA VAL A 208 -0.20 -17.98 -8.47
C VAL A 208 -1.04 -19.20 -8.12
N THR A 209 -2.13 -19.46 -8.86
CA THR A 209 -2.98 -20.63 -8.67
C THR A 209 -2.17 -21.92 -8.80
N THR A 210 -1.41 -22.08 -9.89
CA THR A 210 -0.57 -23.27 -10.12
C THR A 210 0.45 -23.46 -9.00
N PHE A 211 1.11 -22.39 -8.57
CA PHE A 211 2.06 -22.44 -7.46
C PHE A 211 1.40 -22.87 -6.14
N LEU A 212 0.23 -22.30 -5.83
CA LEU A 212 -0.50 -22.65 -4.62
C LEU A 212 -1.07 -24.09 -4.62
N ASP A 213 -1.37 -24.65 -5.79
CA ASP A 213 -1.82 -26.04 -5.90
C ASP A 213 -0.72 -27.03 -5.56
N GLU A 214 0.55 -26.68 -5.80
CA GLU A 214 1.71 -27.55 -5.63
C GLU A 214 2.50 -27.30 -4.34
N VAL A 215 2.36 -26.10 -3.71
CA VAL A 215 3.15 -25.71 -2.57
C VAL A 215 2.88 -26.58 -1.35
N THR A 216 3.96 -26.97 -0.64
CA THR A 216 3.90 -27.72 0.61
C THR A 216 4.18 -26.81 1.82
N GLN A 217 3.91 -27.32 3.04
CA GLN A 217 4.23 -26.59 4.26
C GLN A 217 5.74 -26.38 4.43
N GLU A 218 6.53 -27.34 3.99
CA GLU A 218 8.01 -27.24 4.00
C GLU A 218 8.47 -26.13 3.05
N THR A 219 7.94 -26.09 1.83
CA THR A 219 8.26 -25.03 0.86
C THR A 219 7.87 -23.66 1.37
N LEU A 220 6.73 -23.52 2.05
CA LEU A 220 6.32 -22.24 2.63
C LEU A 220 7.32 -21.69 3.68
N ALA A 221 8.10 -22.55 4.31
CA ALA A 221 9.11 -22.15 5.31
C ALA A 221 10.48 -21.78 4.71
N GLU A 222 10.69 -22.00 3.42
CA GLU A 222 11.98 -21.72 2.79
C GLU A 222 12.24 -20.20 2.72
N PRO A 223 13.45 -19.73 3.08
CA PRO A 223 13.80 -18.32 3.00
C PRO A 223 13.98 -17.86 1.55
N ARG A 224 13.68 -16.60 1.30
CA ARG A 224 13.90 -15.88 0.03
C ARG A 224 14.60 -14.55 0.29
N ASN A 225 15.06 -13.94 -0.79
CA ASN A 225 15.54 -12.56 -0.73
C ASN A 225 14.39 -11.61 -1.04
N ASP A 226 14.44 -10.42 -0.45
CA ASP A 226 13.53 -9.34 -0.80
C ASP A 226 13.69 -8.97 -2.29
N PRO A 227 12.60 -8.89 -3.06
CA PRO A 227 12.67 -8.55 -4.49
C PRO A 227 13.09 -7.09 -4.75
N TRP A 228 13.05 -6.23 -3.74
CA TRP A 228 13.39 -4.81 -3.82
C TRP A 228 14.78 -4.49 -3.28
N GLY A 229 15.54 -5.51 -2.81
CA GLY A 229 16.95 -5.40 -2.45
C GLY A 229 17.21 -5.01 -0.99
N ASP A 230 16.25 -5.17 -0.10
CA ASP A 230 16.52 -5.07 1.34
C ASP A 230 17.33 -6.29 1.79
N GLU A 231 18.62 -6.07 2.05
CA GLU A 231 19.56 -7.13 2.45
C GLU A 231 19.33 -7.62 3.89
N ASP A 232 18.61 -6.87 4.71
CA ASP A 232 18.34 -7.22 6.11
C ASP A 232 17.02 -8.00 6.26
N TRP A 233 16.17 -8.04 5.22
CA TRP A 233 14.92 -8.76 5.25
C TRP A 233 14.93 -10.01 4.37
N HIS A 234 14.74 -11.16 5.01
CA HIS A 234 14.67 -12.47 4.35
C HIS A 234 13.32 -13.12 4.56
N PRO A 235 12.29 -12.74 3.75
CA PRO A 235 10.97 -13.34 3.87
C PRO A 235 11.00 -14.83 3.55
N SER A 236 10.11 -15.60 4.18
CA SER A 236 9.83 -16.96 3.72
C SER A 236 8.98 -16.94 2.45
N VAL A 237 8.90 -18.06 1.74
CA VAL A 237 7.94 -18.25 0.64
C VAL A 237 6.51 -17.93 1.10
N GLY A 238 6.14 -18.36 2.31
CA GLY A 238 4.84 -18.04 2.90
C GLY A 238 4.63 -16.55 3.13
N ASP A 239 5.67 -15.81 3.53
CA ASP A 239 5.62 -14.35 3.64
C ASP A 239 5.39 -13.70 2.28
N CYS A 240 6.14 -14.12 1.25
CA CYS A 240 5.95 -13.61 -0.11
C CYS A 240 4.52 -13.84 -0.64
N VAL A 241 3.93 -15.00 -0.40
CA VAL A 241 2.53 -15.28 -0.78
C VAL A 241 1.56 -14.40 0.00
N ARG A 242 1.80 -14.17 1.30
CA ARG A 242 0.95 -13.28 2.10
C ARG A 242 1.01 -11.84 1.59
N VAL A 243 2.18 -11.34 1.19
CA VAL A 243 2.28 -10.01 0.58
C VAL A 243 1.45 -9.95 -0.71
N ILE A 244 1.47 -10.97 -1.56
CA ILE A 244 0.59 -10.99 -2.75
C ILE A 244 -0.89 -10.88 -2.33
N LEU A 245 -1.33 -11.61 -1.32
CA LEU A 245 -2.72 -11.53 -0.84
C LEU A 245 -3.06 -10.17 -0.22
N GLU A 246 -2.13 -9.58 0.51
CA GLU A 246 -2.27 -8.25 1.11
C GLU A 246 -2.40 -7.15 0.04
N GLU A 247 -1.55 -7.18 -0.98
CA GLU A 247 -1.61 -6.29 -2.15
C GLU A 247 -2.98 -6.41 -2.85
N GLU A 248 -3.44 -7.63 -3.09
CA GLU A 248 -4.73 -7.89 -3.71
C GLU A 248 -5.89 -7.27 -2.91
N TRP A 249 -5.97 -7.50 -1.60
CA TRP A 249 -7.04 -7.00 -0.76
C TRP A 249 -6.96 -5.49 -0.52
N ALA A 250 -5.76 -4.94 -0.33
CA ALA A 250 -5.57 -3.51 -0.13
C ALA A 250 -6.01 -2.74 -1.38
N HIS A 251 -5.53 -3.15 -2.55
CA HIS A 251 -5.87 -2.50 -3.81
C HIS A 251 -7.33 -2.69 -4.23
N LEU A 252 -7.94 -3.84 -3.90
CA LEU A 252 -9.38 -4.02 -4.07
C LEU A 252 -10.19 -3.03 -3.22
N ARG A 253 -9.77 -2.80 -1.98
CA ARG A 253 -10.40 -1.82 -1.09
C ARG A 253 -10.27 -0.41 -1.64
N TYR A 254 -9.07 -0.02 -2.09
CA TYR A 254 -8.82 1.30 -2.67
C TYR A 254 -9.69 1.53 -3.91
N ILE A 255 -9.67 0.62 -4.87
CA ILE A 255 -10.42 0.82 -6.11
C ILE A 255 -11.94 0.82 -5.88
N ARG A 256 -12.47 0.02 -4.96
CA ARG A 256 -13.91 0.05 -4.63
C ARG A 256 -14.33 1.38 -4.00
N ARG A 257 -13.51 1.95 -3.12
CA ARG A 257 -13.70 3.31 -2.59
C ARG A 257 -13.76 4.33 -3.73
N ASP A 258 -12.79 4.29 -4.61
CA ASP A 258 -12.64 5.28 -5.67
C ASP A 258 -13.74 5.18 -6.75
N LEU A 259 -14.10 3.97 -7.16
CA LEU A 259 -15.23 3.73 -8.07
C LEU A 259 -16.57 4.22 -7.49
N ALA A 260 -16.78 4.04 -6.17
CA ALA A 260 -17.97 4.56 -5.51
C ALA A 260 -18.02 6.10 -5.54
N LEU A 261 -16.89 6.79 -5.35
CA LEU A 261 -16.79 8.24 -5.46
C LEU A 261 -17.05 8.73 -6.89
N LEU A 262 -16.45 8.07 -7.89
CA LEU A 262 -16.64 8.41 -9.32
C LEU A 262 -18.07 8.22 -9.78
N THR A 263 -18.75 7.16 -9.31
CA THR A 263 -20.15 6.90 -9.64
C THR A 263 -21.10 7.94 -9.06
N GLN A 264 -20.80 8.51 -7.89
CA GLN A 264 -21.62 9.56 -7.27
C GLN A 264 -21.49 10.93 -7.98
N GLN A 265 -20.45 11.13 -8.77
CA GLN A 265 -20.18 12.37 -9.51
C GLN A 265 -20.72 12.34 -10.96
N SER A 266 -21.15 11.17 -11.43
CA SER A 266 -21.68 10.93 -12.78
C SER A 266 -23.20 11.08 -12.80
#